data_31c7b747e26ff1f5cb7c5d9d2f696f9d
#
_entry.id   31c7b747e26ff1f5cb7c5d9d2f696f9d
#
_cell.length_a   1.000
_cell.length_b   1.000
_cell.length_c   1.000
_cell.angle_alpha   90.00
_cell.angle_beta   90.00
_cell.angle_gamma   90.00
#
_symmetry.space_group_name_H-M   'P 1'
#
loop_
_entity.id
_entity.type
_entity.pdbx_description
1 polymer ?
#
loop_
_entity_poly.entity_id
_entity_poly.type
_entity_poly.pdbx_seq_one_letter_code
_entity_poly.pdbx_strand_id
1 'polypeptide(L)'
;MKNPIRLLSLMALSVAAVLMLAACGSDPVPAPTTAAPAVATPTAAAVPAAEEPTPTPLPTFDGDAYFAGKTVKLITGTGPGGGYDTLLRIFSRFGAKYFPEDTKFVVQNIDGAAQLRGLRAVLDSKPDGFTAGATHQRWFIQQGLYGDVEGLDFEALEIIGSPTFHLNPSLACIDSSVASSWQEVIDKGIKLTTGQTGPGNQPGHEFVEYLGGPIKNVYGYGGSAEVMAAFDRGEINLIWGCDTGLANRLYPEWALEGRLAPLFWWGAESSEEWLAAIGSSRAEVPHVFDIAGVTWTDLDKQAFSSWETISLISRTFLLPPGIDPAVADYWREKFKLVVQDEEFIAAVEVAGYLEAYGYAGGPEIKEALINMSTLPDNIKAVLQNFAPSN
;
A
#
# COMPACT_ATOMS: atom_id res chain seq x y z
N MET A 1 26.92 -24.46 9.39
CA MET A 1 26.55 -25.82 8.96
C MET A 1 25.41 -25.69 7.97
N LYS A 2 25.67 -26.09 6.76
CA LYS A 2 24.84 -26.35 5.57
C LYS A 2 23.43 -25.72 5.46
N ASN A 3 23.34 -24.69 4.63
CA ASN A 3 22.12 -24.16 3.99
C ASN A 3 21.50 -25.19 3.04
N PRO A 4 20.18 -25.34 3.02
CA PRO A 4 19.47 -25.85 1.88
C PRO A 4 18.44 -24.85 1.36
N ILE A 5 18.85 -23.89 0.57
CA ILE A 5 17.95 -23.17 -0.33
C ILE A 5 18.47 -23.36 -1.74
N ARG A 6 17.93 -24.35 -2.43
CA ARG A 6 17.86 -24.47 -3.90
C ARG A 6 16.96 -25.65 -4.21
N LEU A 7 15.73 -25.37 -4.64
CA LEU A 7 14.98 -26.07 -5.70
C LEU A 7 13.52 -25.62 -5.65
N LEU A 8 13.14 -24.76 -6.55
CA LEU A 8 11.79 -24.75 -7.13
C LEU A 8 11.87 -23.95 -8.43
N SER A 9 12.20 -24.69 -9.47
CA SER A 9 12.00 -24.28 -10.85
C SER A 9 10.99 -25.20 -11.48
N LEU A 10 10.09 -24.65 -12.29
CA LEU A 10 9.30 -25.31 -13.33
C LEU A 10 8.05 -26.08 -12.90
N MET A 11 6.91 -25.42 -13.02
CA MET A 11 5.72 -26.04 -13.60
C MET A 11 5.02 -25.05 -14.54
N ALA A 12 5.27 -25.25 -15.84
CA ALA A 12 4.50 -24.65 -16.92
C ALA A 12 3.17 -25.41 -17.05
N LEU A 13 2.04 -24.73 -16.91
CA LEU A 13 0.73 -25.29 -17.21
C LEU A 13 0.25 -24.78 -18.57
N SER A 14 0.21 -25.72 -19.51
CA SER A 14 -0.38 -25.59 -20.84
C SER A 14 -1.92 -25.58 -20.72
N VAL A 15 -2.59 -24.52 -21.16
CA VAL A 15 -4.04 -24.51 -21.39
C VAL A 15 -4.30 -24.73 -22.86
N ALA A 16 -4.88 -25.88 -23.21
CA ALA A 16 -5.36 -26.23 -24.53
C ALA A 16 -6.75 -25.62 -24.76
N ALA A 17 -6.88 -24.79 -25.79
CA ALA A 17 -8.16 -24.28 -26.27
C ALA A 17 -8.87 -25.35 -27.12
N VAL A 18 -10.11 -25.67 -26.76
CA VAL A 18 -11.02 -26.46 -27.60
C VAL A 18 -11.98 -25.50 -28.31
N LEU A 19 -11.79 -25.40 -29.64
CA LEU A 19 -12.75 -24.80 -30.56
C LEU A 19 -13.78 -25.84 -30.96
N MET A 20 -15.06 -25.58 -30.72
CA MET A 20 -16.16 -26.26 -31.41
C MET A 20 -16.79 -25.36 -32.47
N LEU A 21 -16.69 -25.78 -33.72
CA LEU A 21 -17.47 -25.27 -34.85
C LEU A 21 -18.90 -25.78 -34.76
N ALA A 22 -19.86 -24.91 -34.98
CA ALA A 22 -21.19 -25.27 -35.44
C ALA A 22 -21.49 -24.47 -36.71
N ALA A 23 -21.56 -25.18 -37.83
CA ALA A 23 -22.02 -24.69 -39.12
C ALA A 23 -23.52 -24.80 -39.26
N CYS A 24 -24.18 -23.76 -39.73
CA CYS A 24 -25.49 -23.85 -40.41
C CYS A 24 -25.50 -22.88 -41.60
N GLY A 25 -25.65 -23.44 -42.77
CA GLY A 25 -25.71 -22.74 -44.02
C GLY A 25 -27.07 -22.11 -44.32
N SER A 26 -27.09 -21.12 -45.20
CA SER A 26 -28.23 -20.74 -46.01
C SER A 26 -27.73 -20.11 -47.33
N ASP A 27 -28.34 -20.57 -48.41
CA ASP A 27 -28.02 -20.33 -49.80
C ASP A 27 -28.20 -18.88 -50.27
N PRO A 28 -27.54 -18.46 -51.36
CA PRO A 28 -27.62 -17.11 -51.90
C PRO A 28 -28.73 -16.96 -52.93
N VAL A 29 -29.50 -15.89 -52.85
CA VAL A 29 -30.48 -15.42 -53.86
C VAL A 29 -29.74 -14.53 -54.88
N PRO A 30 -29.94 -14.70 -56.23
CA PRO A 30 -29.27 -13.90 -57.23
C PRO A 30 -29.95 -12.53 -57.44
N ALA A 31 -29.15 -11.49 -57.55
CA ALA A 31 -29.57 -10.12 -57.85
C ALA A 31 -29.62 -9.90 -59.41
N PRO A 32 -30.57 -9.09 -59.91
CA PRO A 32 -30.67 -8.79 -61.32
C PRO A 32 -29.66 -7.72 -61.77
N THR A 33 -29.04 -8.01 -62.90
CA THR A 33 -28.09 -7.13 -63.58
C THR A 33 -28.89 -6.07 -64.41
N THR A 34 -28.66 -4.80 -64.15
CA THR A 34 -28.97 -3.72 -65.06
C THR A 34 -27.72 -2.88 -65.32
N ALA A 35 -27.28 -2.95 -66.56
CA ALA A 35 -26.20 -2.14 -67.09
C ALA A 35 -26.69 -0.72 -67.44
N ALA A 36 -26.05 0.30 -66.95
CA ALA A 36 -26.21 1.68 -67.42
C ALA A 36 -24.88 2.16 -68.11
N PRO A 37 -24.99 3.03 -69.08
CA PRO A 37 -23.89 3.34 -69.97
C PRO A 37 -22.81 4.23 -69.34
N ALA A 38 -21.56 3.96 -69.69
CA ALA A 38 -20.39 4.70 -69.27
C ALA A 38 -20.35 6.14 -69.82
N VAL A 39 -20.35 7.10 -68.89
CA VAL A 39 -20.02 8.51 -69.19
C VAL A 39 -18.51 8.68 -68.98
N ALA A 40 -17.83 9.12 -70.00
CA ALA A 40 -16.39 9.41 -69.94
C ALA A 40 -16.12 10.64 -69.09
N THR A 41 -15.38 10.44 -68.02
CA THR A 41 -14.90 11.53 -67.15
C THR A 41 -13.57 12.08 -67.71
N PRO A 42 -13.39 13.38 -67.80
CA PRO A 42 -12.11 13.95 -68.25
C PRO A 42 -11.02 13.71 -67.19
N THR A 43 -9.87 13.25 -67.65
CA THR A 43 -8.66 13.06 -66.86
C THR A 43 -8.17 14.43 -66.35
N ALA A 44 -8.35 14.65 -65.04
CA ALA A 44 -7.73 15.78 -64.37
C ALA A 44 -6.23 15.51 -64.22
N ALA A 45 -5.40 16.44 -64.61
CA ALA A 45 -3.95 16.39 -64.41
C ALA A 45 -3.61 16.30 -62.92
N ALA A 46 -2.78 15.34 -62.57
CA ALA A 46 -2.28 15.16 -61.20
C ALA A 46 -1.47 16.41 -60.77
N VAL A 47 -1.98 17.13 -59.76
CA VAL A 47 -1.20 18.14 -59.04
C VAL A 47 -0.23 17.36 -58.15
N PRO A 48 1.09 17.71 -58.12
CA PRO A 48 2.03 17.09 -57.22
C PRO A 48 1.54 17.30 -55.77
N ALA A 49 1.39 16.21 -55.03
CA ALA A 49 1.09 16.30 -53.59
C ALA A 49 2.25 17.03 -52.90
N ALA A 50 1.93 18.16 -52.28
CA ALA A 50 2.86 18.82 -51.38
C ALA A 50 3.22 17.82 -50.24
N GLU A 51 4.51 17.56 -50.07
CA GLU A 51 5.00 16.79 -48.91
C GLU A 51 4.52 17.50 -47.64
N GLU A 52 3.67 16.82 -46.84
CA GLU A 52 3.34 17.29 -45.52
C GLU A 52 4.63 17.38 -44.69
N PRO A 53 4.89 18.50 -44.00
CA PRO A 53 6.06 18.61 -43.16
C PRO A 53 6.04 17.52 -42.09
N THR A 54 7.07 16.69 -42.09
CA THR A 54 7.29 15.68 -41.04
C THR A 54 7.26 16.41 -39.70
N PRO A 55 6.38 16.01 -38.73
CA PRO A 55 6.31 16.68 -37.46
C PRO A 55 7.68 16.60 -36.76
N THR A 56 8.24 17.74 -36.45
CA THR A 56 9.45 17.83 -35.63
C THR A 56 9.15 17.16 -34.27
N PRO A 57 9.93 16.16 -33.84
CA PRO A 57 9.72 15.57 -32.55
C PRO A 57 9.77 16.66 -31.48
N LEU A 58 8.75 16.73 -30.60
CA LEU A 58 8.80 17.58 -29.42
C LEU A 58 10.02 17.18 -28.58
N PRO A 59 10.75 18.13 -28.00
CA PRO A 59 11.87 17.80 -27.12
C PRO A 59 11.39 16.87 -26.01
N THR A 60 11.99 15.70 -25.93
CA THR A 60 11.75 14.74 -24.83
C THR A 60 12.28 15.35 -23.54
N PHE A 61 11.52 15.24 -22.45
CA PHE A 61 11.96 15.67 -21.11
C PHE A 61 13.23 14.92 -20.70
N ASP A 62 14.29 15.66 -20.42
CA ASP A 62 15.55 15.12 -19.89
C ASP A 62 15.51 15.22 -18.37
N GLY A 63 15.03 14.15 -17.72
CA GLY A 63 14.91 14.10 -16.27
C GLY A 63 16.25 14.11 -15.56
N ASP A 64 17.28 13.50 -16.14
CA ASP A 64 18.62 13.49 -15.54
C ASP A 64 19.21 14.92 -15.52
N ALA A 65 19.11 15.67 -16.62
CA ALA A 65 19.52 17.07 -16.64
C ALA A 65 18.67 17.95 -15.69
N TYR A 66 17.37 17.62 -15.54
CA TYR A 66 16.46 18.38 -14.68
C TYR A 66 16.78 18.21 -13.18
N PHE A 67 17.14 17.00 -12.74
CA PHE A 67 17.43 16.68 -11.34
C PHE A 67 18.90 16.85 -10.96
N ALA A 68 19.83 17.02 -11.93
CA ALA A 68 21.25 17.22 -11.67
C ALA A 68 21.50 18.40 -10.72
N GLY A 69 22.26 18.18 -9.66
CA GLY A 69 22.61 19.17 -8.63
C GLY A 69 21.46 19.62 -7.74
N LYS A 70 20.28 19.00 -7.84
CA LYS A 70 19.11 19.38 -7.05
C LYS A 70 19.09 18.68 -5.68
N THR A 71 18.37 19.33 -4.75
CA THR A 71 18.03 18.70 -3.48
C THR A 71 16.56 18.32 -3.49
N VAL A 72 16.29 17.05 -3.30
CA VAL A 72 14.95 16.47 -3.20
C VAL A 72 14.61 16.26 -1.72
N LYS A 73 13.47 16.79 -1.30
CA LYS A 73 12.91 16.57 0.04
C LYS A 73 11.99 15.35 0.02
N LEU A 74 12.19 14.46 0.97
CA LEU A 74 11.31 13.33 1.24
C LEU A 74 10.61 13.57 2.57
N ILE A 75 9.30 13.84 2.52
CA ILE A 75 8.50 14.21 3.70
C ILE A 75 7.75 13.00 4.23
N THR A 76 7.75 12.81 5.55
CA THR A 76 6.87 11.90 6.27
C THR A 76 6.16 12.61 7.42
N GLY A 77 4.93 12.17 7.71
CA GLY A 77 4.14 12.62 8.86
C GLY A 77 4.44 11.91 10.17
N THR A 78 5.49 11.07 10.22
CA THR A 78 5.90 10.36 11.44
C THR A 78 7.13 10.97 12.06
N GLY A 79 7.29 10.79 13.38
CA GLY A 79 8.51 11.10 14.09
C GLY A 79 9.70 10.23 13.65
N PRO A 80 10.93 10.64 14.00
CA PRO A 80 12.14 9.87 13.70
C PRO A 80 12.11 8.45 14.29
N GLY A 81 12.67 7.48 13.55
CA GLY A 81 12.77 6.08 13.96
C GLY A 81 11.52 5.24 13.71
N GLY A 82 10.41 5.84 13.31
CA GLY A 82 9.22 5.12 12.87
C GLY A 82 9.39 4.45 11.51
N GLY A 83 8.42 3.58 11.13
CA GLY A 83 8.51 2.78 9.90
C GLY A 83 8.62 3.62 8.62
N TYR A 84 7.89 4.73 8.54
CA TYR A 84 7.96 5.65 7.39
C TYR A 84 9.29 6.39 7.33
N ASP A 85 9.78 6.89 8.46
CA ASP A 85 11.08 7.56 8.54
C ASP A 85 12.22 6.61 8.13
N THR A 86 12.21 5.40 8.66
CA THR A 86 13.20 4.36 8.32
C THR A 86 13.20 4.06 6.82
N LEU A 87 12.02 3.85 6.23
CA LEU A 87 11.89 3.57 4.80
C LEU A 87 12.38 4.72 3.92
N LEU A 88 12.00 5.98 4.24
CA LEU A 88 12.46 7.14 3.50
C LEU A 88 13.98 7.32 3.58
N ARG A 89 14.60 7.00 4.72
CA ARG A 89 16.06 7.04 4.86
C ARG A 89 16.75 5.95 4.05
N ILE A 90 16.18 4.75 4.01
CA ILE A 90 16.66 3.68 3.12
C ILE A 90 16.50 4.14 1.67
N PHE A 91 15.32 4.63 1.28
CA PHE A 91 15.07 5.13 -0.07
C PHE A 91 16.05 6.27 -0.43
N SER A 92 16.30 7.22 0.46
CA SER A 92 17.21 8.34 0.18
C SER A 92 18.64 7.88 -0.10
N ARG A 93 19.09 6.80 0.56
CA ARG A 93 20.43 6.22 0.36
C ARG A 93 20.54 5.54 -1.01
N PHE A 94 19.54 4.76 -1.40
CA PHE A 94 19.54 4.03 -2.66
C PHE A 94 19.05 4.87 -3.84
N GLY A 95 18.21 5.87 -3.63
CA GLY A 95 17.78 6.83 -4.64
C GLY A 95 18.94 7.54 -5.31
N ALA A 96 19.97 7.88 -4.56
CA ALA A 96 21.20 8.47 -5.09
C ALA A 96 21.92 7.61 -6.14
N LYS A 97 21.64 6.30 -6.21
CA LYS A 97 22.19 5.36 -7.20
C LYS A 97 21.53 5.48 -8.57
N TYR A 98 20.26 5.90 -8.60
CA TYR A 98 19.41 5.90 -9.80
C TYR A 98 19.05 7.30 -10.30
N PHE A 99 19.17 8.32 -9.45
CA PHE A 99 19.12 9.72 -9.84
C PHE A 99 20.52 10.22 -10.23
N PRO A 100 20.63 11.38 -10.88
CA PRO A 100 21.94 11.96 -11.20
C PRO A 100 22.86 12.02 -9.98
N GLU A 101 24.16 11.78 -10.18
CA GLU A 101 25.16 11.58 -9.11
C GLU A 101 25.21 12.71 -8.05
N ASP A 102 24.89 13.93 -8.44
CA ASP A 102 24.88 15.10 -7.57
C ASP A 102 23.50 15.45 -7.00
N THR A 103 22.47 14.63 -7.26
CA THR A 103 21.15 14.77 -6.64
C THR A 103 21.22 14.38 -5.17
N LYS A 104 20.73 15.26 -4.30
CA LYS A 104 20.72 15.04 -2.85
C LYS A 104 19.32 14.76 -2.34
N PHE A 105 19.17 13.75 -1.51
CA PHE A 105 17.91 13.45 -0.82
C PHE A 105 18.00 13.88 0.66
N VAL A 106 16.96 14.56 1.14
CA VAL A 106 16.85 15.01 2.54
C VAL A 106 15.52 14.55 3.10
N VAL A 107 15.54 13.69 4.12
CA VAL A 107 14.32 13.25 4.82
C VAL A 107 13.93 14.29 5.86
N GLN A 108 12.65 14.69 5.83
CA GLN A 108 12.04 15.64 6.76
C GLN A 108 10.84 15.02 7.45
N ASN A 109 10.88 14.97 8.78
CA ASN A 109 9.77 14.54 9.62
C ASN A 109 8.90 15.76 9.96
N ILE A 110 7.61 15.72 9.59
CA ILE A 110 6.60 16.73 9.94
C ILE A 110 5.45 15.99 10.60
N ASP A 111 5.65 15.60 11.84
CA ASP A 111 4.71 14.82 12.62
C ASP A 111 3.50 15.65 13.12
N GLY A 112 2.45 14.94 13.53
CA GLY A 112 1.25 15.50 14.12
C GLY A 112 -0.02 15.29 13.28
N ALA A 113 -1.17 15.48 13.92
CA ALA A 113 -2.50 15.22 13.36
C ALA A 113 -2.58 13.86 12.65
N ALA A 114 -2.11 12.79 13.31
CA ALA A 114 -2.05 11.44 12.74
C ALA A 114 -1.40 11.40 11.33
N GLN A 115 -0.30 12.11 11.14
CA GLN A 115 0.48 12.27 9.89
C GLN A 115 -0.11 13.25 8.85
N LEU A 116 -1.28 13.86 9.10
CA LEU A 116 -1.90 14.81 8.17
C LEU A 116 -1.00 16.02 7.88
N ARG A 117 -0.24 16.48 8.88
CA ARG A 117 0.67 17.62 8.69
C ARG A 117 1.74 17.33 7.64
N GLY A 118 2.31 16.11 7.66
CA GLY A 118 3.27 15.67 6.64
C GLY A 118 2.64 15.54 5.27
N LEU A 119 1.45 14.93 5.17
CA LEU A 119 0.70 14.85 3.91
C LEU A 119 0.43 16.25 3.33
N ARG A 120 -0.10 17.17 4.14
CA ARG A 120 -0.35 18.57 3.70
C ARG A 120 0.91 19.27 3.22
N ALA A 121 2.02 19.08 3.92
CA ALA A 121 3.29 19.68 3.51
C ALA A 121 3.76 19.19 2.13
N VAL A 122 3.38 17.97 1.72
CA VAL A 122 3.61 17.47 0.35
C VAL A 122 2.61 18.11 -0.62
N LEU A 123 1.31 18.04 -0.32
CA LEU A 123 0.24 18.53 -1.20
C LEU A 123 0.40 20.06 -1.50
N ASP A 124 0.81 20.84 -0.52
CA ASP A 124 1.01 22.29 -0.62
C ASP A 124 2.38 22.69 -1.20
N SER A 125 3.24 21.71 -1.50
CA SER A 125 4.57 21.99 -2.06
C SER A 125 4.49 22.38 -3.55
N LYS A 126 5.56 22.96 -4.07
CA LYS A 126 5.63 23.31 -5.49
C LYS A 126 5.60 22.03 -6.35
N PRO A 127 4.84 22.03 -7.47
CA PRO A 127 4.78 20.88 -8.36
C PRO A 127 5.99 20.82 -9.32
N ASP A 128 7.20 20.86 -8.75
CA ASP A 128 8.46 20.87 -9.48
C ASP A 128 9.25 19.54 -9.35
N GLY A 129 8.70 18.54 -8.64
CA GLY A 129 9.33 17.25 -8.44
C GLY A 129 10.45 17.22 -7.38
N PHE A 130 10.79 18.36 -6.75
CA PHE A 130 11.83 18.41 -5.71
C PHE A 130 11.28 18.21 -4.30
N THR A 131 10.00 17.91 -4.18
CA THR A 131 9.38 17.44 -2.94
C THR A 131 8.50 16.24 -3.25
N ALA A 132 8.76 15.13 -2.57
CA ALA A 132 7.93 13.94 -2.55
C ALA A 132 7.67 13.55 -1.10
N GLY A 133 6.72 12.67 -0.85
CA GLY A 133 6.49 12.17 0.49
C GLY A 133 5.91 10.78 0.51
N ALA A 134 5.96 10.14 1.69
CA ALA A 134 5.26 8.90 1.95
C ALA A 134 4.21 9.12 3.02
N THR A 135 2.97 8.72 2.71
CA THR A 135 1.83 8.93 3.61
C THR A 135 1.17 7.62 4.02
N HIS A 136 0.41 7.69 5.10
CA HIS A 136 -0.36 6.57 5.62
C HIS A 136 -1.69 6.43 4.88
N GLN A 137 -2.08 5.19 4.57
CA GLN A 137 -3.32 4.86 3.88
C GLN A 137 -4.59 5.42 4.55
N ARG A 138 -4.56 5.68 5.86
CA ARG A 138 -5.75 6.19 6.58
C ARG A 138 -6.34 7.46 5.94
N TRP A 139 -5.50 8.36 5.42
CA TRP A 139 -5.98 9.60 4.82
C TRP A 139 -6.65 9.37 3.46
N PHE A 140 -6.18 8.36 2.75
CA PHE A 140 -6.87 7.88 1.55
C PHE A 140 -8.22 7.24 1.90
N ILE A 141 -8.24 6.42 2.96
CA ILE A 141 -9.48 5.82 3.47
C ILE A 141 -10.47 6.92 3.88
N GLN A 142 -10.02 7.90 4.65
CA GLN A 142 -10.86 9.02 5.07
C GLN A 142 -11.40 9.79 3.86
N GLN A 143 -10.57 10.10 2.88
CA GLN A 143 -11.01 10.76 1.65
C GLN A 143 -12.03 9.93 0.89
N GLY A 144 -11.81 8.62 0.75
CA GLY A 144 -12.74 7.72 0.07
C GLY A 144 -14.08 7.53 0.78
N LEU A 145 -14.09 7.57 2.12
CA LEU A 145 -15.28 7.42 2.93
C LEU A 145 -16.10 8.70 3.09
N TYR A 146 -15.44 9.85 3.20
CA TYR A 146 -16.07 11.12 3.59
C TYR A 146 -15.89 12.23 2.56
N GLY A 147 -14.85 12.18 1.73
CA GLY A 147 -14.51 13.25 0.79
C GLY A 147 -14.08 14.55 1.46
N ASP A 148 -13.61 14.50 2.73
CA ASP A 148 -13.41 15.67 3.58
C ASP A 148 -11.94 16.01 3.88
N VAL A 149 -10.98 15.26 3.30
CA VAL A 149 -9.56 15.58 3.45
C VAL A 149 -9.19 16.72 2.48
N GLU A 150 -9.14 17.95 3.02
CA GLU A 150 -8.86 19.13 2.22
C GLU A 150 -7.56 19.01 1.41
N GLY A 151 -7.61 19.30 0.13
CA GLY A 151 -6.48 19.23 -0.80
C GLY A 151 -6.14 17.82 -1.29
N LEU A 152 -6.84 16.77 -0.82
CA LEU A 152 -6.63 15.41 -1.28
C LEU A 152 -7.71 15.03 -2.31
N ASP A 153 -7.40 15.26 -3.57
CA ASP A 153 -8.22 14.85 -4.72
C ASP A 153 -7.53 13.68 -5.42
N PHE A 154 -8.18 12.51 -5.45
CA PHE A 154 -7.62 11.31 -6.06
C PHE A 154 -7.37 11.46 -7.56
N GLU A 155 -8.17 12.24 -8.26
CA GLU A 155 -7.99 12.50 -9.69
C GLU A 155 -6.78 13.40 -9.96
N ALA A 156 -6.56 14.40 -9.11
CA ALA A 156 -5.46 15.35 -9.21
C ALA A 156 -4.15 14.85 -8.57
N LEU A 157 -4.22 13.80 -7.74
CA LEU A 157 -3.08 13.28 -7.00
C LEU A 157 -2.11 12.53 -7.91
N GLU A 158 -0.82 12.87 -7.80
CA GLU A 158 0.24 12.17 -8.52
C GLU A 158 0.93 11.15 -7.62
N ILE A 159 0.58 9.88 -7.82
CA ILE A 159 1.12 8.76 -7.09
C ILE A 159 2.34 8.21 -7.83
N ILE A 160 3.44 8.06 -7.11
CA ILE A 160 4.68 7.48 -7.62
C ILE A 160 4.59 5.95 -7.56
N GLY A 161 4.25 5.41 -6.40
CA GLY A 161 4.16 3.98 -6.13
C GLY A 161 4.23 3.66 -4.65
N SER A 162 4.17 2.38 -4.33
CA SER A 162 4.38 1.86 -2.97
C SER A 162 5.37 0.68 -2.99
N PRO A 163 6.32 0.64 -2.05
CA PRO A 163 7.20 -0.52 -1.87
C PRO A 163 6.61 -1.56 -0.92
N THR A 164 5.37 -1.38 -0.46
CA THR A 164 4.73 -2.22 0.55
C THR A 164 3.33 -2.66 0.13
N PHE A 165 3.19 -3.02 -1.14
CA PHE A 165 1.95 -3.55 -1.68
C PHE A 165 1.89 -5.07 -1.42
N HIS A 166 1.59 -5.45 -0.16
CA HIS A 166 1.37 -6.84 0.21
C HIS A 166 0.35 -6.97 1.33
N LEU A 167 -0.54 -7.98 1.21
CA LEU A 167 -1.42 -8.43 2.30
C LEU A 167 -0.59 -9.27 3.29
N ASN A 168 0.21 -8.62 4.10
CA ASN A 168 0.84 -9.34 5.17
C ASN A 168 -0.11 -9.46 6.36
N PRO A 169 -0.21 -10.65 6.94
CA PRO A 169 -0.91 -10.79 8.20
C PRO A 169 -0.25 -9.89 9.24
N SER A 170 -1.08 -9.29 10.07
CA SER A 170 -0.64 -8.55 11.26
C SER A 170 -1.01 -9.33 12.50
N LEU A 171 -0.11 -9.37 13.47
CA LEU A 171 -0.27 -10.11 14.70
C LEU A 171 -0.53 -9.15 15.87
N ALA A 172 -1.56 -9.43 16.65
CA ALA A 172 -1.80 -8.79 17.94
C ALA A 172 -1.08 -9.59 19.05
N CYS A 173 -0.22 -8.94 19.80
CA CYS A 173 0.53 -9.57 20.88
C CYS A 173 0.39 -8.85 22.21
N ILE A 174 0.34 -9.63 23.28
CA ILE A 174 0.33 -9.18 24.65
C ILE A 174 1.66 -9.50 25.33
N ASP A 175 1.96 -8.83 26.44
CA ASP A 175 3.02 -9.27 27.34
C ASP A 175 2.66 -10.62 27.95
N SER A 176 3.50 -11.64 27.74
CA SER A 176 3.25 -13.04 28.16
C SER A 176 3.08 -13.21 29.66
N SER A 177 3.55 -12.25 30.47
CA SER A 177 3.29 -12.22 31.92
C SER A 177 1.83 -11.88 32.27
N VAL A 178 1.08 -11.29 31.32
CA VAL A 178 -0.33 -10.91 31.50
C VAL A 178 -1.26 -12.02 31.03
N ALA A 179 -1.03 -12.53 29.80
CA ALA A 179 -1.75 -13.68 29.23
C ALA A 179 -0.92 -14.36 28.15
N SER A 180 -1.23 -15.63 27.87
CA SER A 180 -0.55 -16.46 26.86
C SER A 180 -1.40 -16.70 25.60
N SER A 181 -2.69 -16.37 25.63
CA SER A 181 -3.61 -16.60 24.52
C SER A 181 -4.85 -15.69 24.60
N TRP A 182 -5.57 -15.56 23.49
CA TRP A 182 -6.85 -14.85 23.46
C TRP A 182 -7.89 -15.48 24.40
N GLN A 183 -7.96 -16.82 24.46
CA GLN A 183 -8.90 -17.49 25.35
C GLN A 183 -8.65 -17.13 26.82
N GLU A 184 -7.39 -17.03 27.22
CA GLU A 184 -7.03 -16.61 28.58
C GLU A 184 -7.42 -15.15 28.87
N VAL A 185 -7.32 -14.26 27.88
CA VAL A 185 -7.81 -12.86 27.97
C VAL A 185 -9.31 -12.85 28.29
N ILE A 186 -10.11 -13.66 27.59
CA ILE A 186 -11.55 -13.76 27.78
C ILE A 186 -11.89 -14.38 29.15
N ASP A 187 -11.29 -15.52 29.47
CA ASP A 187 -11.58 -16.27 30.72
C ASP A 187 -11.24 -15.47 31.96
N LYS A 188 -10.17 -14.70 31.92
CA LYS A 188 -9.74 -13.84 33.04
C LYS A 188 -10.36 -12.44 33.02
N GLY A 189 -11.11 -12.07 31.96
CA GLY A 189 -11.70 -10.73 31.82
C GLY A 189 -10.65 -9.62 31.69
N ILE A 190 -9.49 -9.91 31.08
CA ILE A 190 -8.38 -8.95 30.93
C ILE A 190 -8.80 -7.84 29.98
N LYS A 191 -8.51 -6.59 30.37
CA LYS A 191 -8.66 -5.42 29.50
C LYS A 191 -7.36 -5.15 28.78
N LEU A 192 -7.46 -5.03 27.47
CA LEU A 192 -6.35 -4.76 26.58
C LEU A 192 -6.34 -3.28 26.21
N THR A 193 -5.16 -2.67 26.24
CA THR A 193 -4.95 -1.29 25.82
C THR A 193 -3.83 -1.25 24.80
N THR A 194 -4.08 -0.63 23.66
CA THR A 194 -3.10 -0.46 22.57
C THR A 194 -2.93 1.00 22.21
N GLY A 195 -1.73 1.38 21.77
CA GLY A 195 -1.42 2.73 21.31
C GLY A 195 -1.45 2.81 19.78
N GLN A 196 -1.95 3.92 19.23
CA GLN A 196 -2.00 4.15 17.80
C GLN A 196 -1.76 5.63 17.44
N THR A 197 -1.34 5.89 16.21
CA THR A 197 -1.14 7.28 15.74
C THR A 197 -2.47 8.00 15.53
N GLY A 198 -3.53 7.27 15.18
CA GLY A 198 -4.88 7.79 14.97
C GLY A 198 -5.83 6.68 14.52
N PRO A 199 -7.14 6.94 14.45
CA PRO A 199 -8.14 5.99 13.96
C PRO A 199 -7.80 5.49 12.56
N GLY A 200 -8.11 4.22 12.28
CA GLY A 200 -7.84 3.60 10.99
C GLY A 200 -6.40 3.12 10.78
N ASN A 201 -5.61 3.06 11.85
CA ASN A 201 -4.22 2.63 11.75
C ASN A 201 -4.07 1.10 11.86
N GLN A 202 -4.85 0.47 12.74
CA GLN A 202 -4.77 -0.99 12.98
C GLN A 202 -6.18 -1.59 12.99
N PRO A 203 -6.69 -1.98 11.82
CA PRO A 203 -8.09 -2.41 11.68
C PRO A 203 -8.45 -3.59 12.59
N GLY A 204 -7.54 -4.56 12.79
CA GLY A 204 -7.80 -5.69 13.68
C GLY A 204 -8.14 -5.28 15.11
N HIS A 205 -7.40 -4.32 15.68
CA HIS A 205 -7.68 -3.82 17.02
C HIS A 205 -8.93 -2.93 17.08
N GLU A 206 -9.12 -2.09 16.08
CA GLU A 206 -10.21 -1.11 16.04
C GLU A 206 -11.57 -1.78 15.82
N PHE A 207 -11.66 -2.75 14.92
CA PHE A 207 -12.88 -3.54 14.74
C PHE A 207 -13.23 -4.37 15.98
N VAL A 208 -12.25 -4.97 16.65
CA VAL A 208 -12.51 -5.72 17.90
C VAL A 208 -13.06 -4.80 18.97
N GLU A 209 -12.53 -3.57 19.14
CA GLU A 209 -13.12 -2.56 20.05
C GLU A 209 -14.55 -2.18 19.62
N TYR A 210 -14.75 -1.88 18.34
CA TYR A 210 -16.05 -1.50 17.76
C TYR A 210 -17.13 -2.57 18.00
N LEU A 211 -16.76 -3.84 17.85
CA LEU A 211 -17.65 -4.98 18.09
C LEU A 211 -17.80 -5.37 19.57
N GLY A 212 -17.30 -4.54 20.48
CA GLY A 212 -17.44 -4.71 21.92
C GLY A 212 -16.45 -5.67 22.57
N GLY A 213 -15.39 -6.07 21.88
CA GLY A 213 -14.29 -6.85 22.44
C GLY A 213 -13.48 -6.09 23.51
N PRO A 214 -12.60 -6.78 24.24
CA PRO A 214 -11.93 -6.21 25.41
C PRO A 214 -10.74 -5.29 25.09
N ILE A 215 -10.68 -4.73 23.89
CA ILE A 215 -9.61 -3.82 23.44
C ILE A 215 -10.05 -2.37 23.61
N LYS A 216 -9.09 -1.54 24.05
CA LYS A 216 -9.18 -0.08 24.07
C LYS A 216 -8.05 0.53 23.24
N ASN A 217 -8.40 1.24 22.18
CA ASN A 217 -7.45 1.99 21.37
C ASN A 217 -7.19 3.38 21.99
N VAL A 218 -5.92 3.74 22.13
CA VAL A 218 -5.45 5.05 22.59
C VAL A 218 -4.70 5.72 21.45
N TYR A 219 -5.17 6.88 21.04
CA TYR A 219 -4.64 7.61 19.89
C TYR A 219 -3.72 8.76 20.30
N GLY A 220 -2.90 9.22 19.35
CA GLY A 220 -2.04 10.40 19.51
C GLY A 220 -0.55 10.10 19.62
N TYR A 221 -0.13 8.86 19.49
CA TYR A 221 1.29 8.50 19.42
C TYR A 221 1.91 9.03 18.12
N GLY A 222 3.16 9.50 18.19
CA GLY A 222 3.88 10.06 17.04
C GLY A 222 4.33 9.01 16.01
N GLY A 223 4.33 7.71 16.38
CA GLY A 223 4.70 6.60 15.51
C GLY A 223 4.86 5.30 16.26
N SER A 224 5.12 4.20 15.52
CA SER A 224 5.27 2.86 16.10
C SER A 224 6.41 2.75 17.13
N ALA A 225 7.49 3.50 16.96
CA ALA A 225 8.59 3.49 17.94
C ALA A 225 8.12 4.01 19.33
N GLU A 226 7.27 5.03 19.35
CA GLU A 226 6.69 5.56 20.58
C GLU A 226 5.70 4.58 21.21
N VAL A 227 4.90 3.90 20.40
CA VAL A 227 3.99 2.83 20.86
C VAL A 227 4.76 1.67 21.50
N MET A 228 5.84 1.20 20.85
CA MET A 228 6.68 0.15 21.42
C MET A 228 7.33 0.57 22.74
N ALA A 229 7.77 1.82 22.84
CA ALA A 229 8.30 2.37 24.07
C ALA A 229 7.23 2.46 25.19
N ALA A 230 5.98 2.79 24.85
CA ALA A 230 4.87 2.78 25.82
C ALA A 230 4.55 1.36 26.31
N PHE A 231 4.61 0.37 25.42
CA PHE A 231 4.47 -1.04 25.78
C PHE A 231 5.60 -1.50 26.71
N ASP A 232 6.84 -1.13 26.40
CA ASP A 232 7.99 -1.47 27.24
C ASP A 232 7.87 -0.92 28.66
N ARG A 233 7.31 0.30 28.82
CA ARG A 233 7.04 0.92 30.13
C ARG A 233 5.78 0.39 30.82
N GLY A 234 5.01 -0.50 30.18
CA GLY A 234 3.75 -1.03 30.71
C GLY A 234 2.59 -0.04 30.71
N GLU A 235 2.65 1.04 29.93
CA GLU A 235 1.55 2.01 29.77
C GLU A 235 0.41 1.41 28.91
N ILE A 236 0.75 0.54 28.00
CA ILE A 236 -0.16 -0.30 27.20
C ILE A 236 0.28 -1.76 27.32
N ASN A 237 -0.62 -2.71 27.08
CA ASN A 237 -0.33 -4.14 27.20
C ASN A 237 -0.61 -4.94 25.94
N LEU A 238 -1.00 -4.27 24.86
CA LEU A 238 -1.25 -4.86 23.55
C LEU A 238 -0.50 -4.06 22.49
N ILE A 239 0.19 -4.77 21.59
CA ILE A 239 0.85 -4.20 20.40
C ILE A 239 0.49 -4.98 19.15
N TRP A 240 0.77 -4.40 17.99
CA TRP A 240 0.72 -5.07 16.69
C TRP A 240 2.14 -5.22 16.13
N GLY A 241 2.28 -6.11 15.12
CA GLY A 241 3.54 -6.26 14.41
C GLY A 241 4.67 -6.78 15.28
N CYS A 242 4.36 -7.58 16.27
CA CYS A 242 5.32 -8.26 17.14
C CYS A 242 6.09 -9.37 16.41
N ASP A 243 5.56 -9.83 15.28
CA ASP A 243 6.16 -10.72 14.30
C ASP A 243 7.08 -9.98 13.33
N THR A 244 6.93 -8.65 13.22
CA THR A 244 7.73 -7.84 12.31
C THR A 244 9.09 -7.49 12.91
N GLY A 245 10.06 -7.24 12.06
CA GLY A 245 11.38 -6.83 12.49
C GLY A 245 11.42 -5.50 13.26
N LEU A 246 10.32 -4.73 13.34
CA LEU A 246 10.30 -3.50 14.12
C LEU A 246 10.46 -3.77 15.61
N ALA A 247 9.68 -4.70 16.18
CA ALA A 247 9.81 -5.10 17.57
C ALA A 247 11.20 -5.73 17.81
N ASN A 248 11.62 -6.65 16.96
CA ASN A 248 12.92 -7.31 17.06
C ASN A 248 14.11 -6.34 16.93
N ARG A 249 13.96 -5.26 16.17
CA ARG A 249 15.02 -4.25 16.00
C ARG A 249 15.12 -3.28 17.18
N LEU A 250 13.97 -2.86 17.71
CA LEU A 250 13.93 -1.89 18.82
C LEU A 250 14.14 -2.56 20.17
N TYR A 251 13.65 -3.78 20.32
CA TYR A 251 13.64 -4.54 21.59
C TYR A 251 13.94 -6.02 21.32
N PRO A 252 15.15 -6.36 20.86
CA PRO A 252 15.52 -7.74 20.53
C PRO A 252 15.43 -8.69 21.71
N GLU A 253 15.52 -8.19 22.92
CA GLU A 253 15.35 -8.95 24.16
C GLU A 253 13.93 -9.52 24.32
N TRP A 254 12.90 -8.88 23.78
CA TRP A 254 11.53 -9.38 23.94
C TRP A 254 11.34 -10.76 23.32
N ALA A 255 11.93 -11.00 22.15
CA ALA A 255 11.91 -12.31 21.51
C ALA A 255 12.76 -13.34 22.27
N LEU A 256 13.96 -12.94 22.76
CA LEU A 256 14.89 -13.81 23.49
C LEU A 256 14.28 -14.24 24.85
N GLU A 257 13.55 -13.35 25.51
CA GLU A 257 12.92 -13.58 26.82
C GLU A 257 11.53 -14.24 26.71
N GLY A 258 10.99 -14.42 25.50
CA GLY A 258 9.63 -14.91 25.28
C GLY A 258 8.57 -14.00 25.86
N ARG A 259 8.84 -12.69 25.87
CA ARG A 259 7.97 -11.69 26.47
C ARG A 259 6.65 -11.49 25.73
N LEU A 260 6.59 -11.81 24.42
CA LEU A 260 5.43 -11.58 23.59
C LEU A 260 4.64 -12.87 23.39
N ALA A 261 3.35 -12.83 23.68
CA ALA A 261 2.40 -13.90 23.38
C ALA A 261 1.42 -13.45 22.29
N PRO A 262 1.31 -14.18 21.15
CA PRO A 262 0.35 -13.87 20.10
C PRO A 262 -1.08 -14.17 20.55
N LEU A 263 -2.00 -13.26 20.26
CA LEU A 263 -3.41 -13.38 20.64
C LEU A 263 -4.31 -13.74 19.46
N PHE A 264 -4.20 -13.02 18.36
CA PHE A 264 -4.93 -13.22 17.12
C PHE A 264 -4.22 -12.51 15.97
N TRP A 265 -4.58 -12.86 14.76
CA TRP A 265 -4.05 -12.23 13.56
C TRP A 265 -5.17 -11.79 12.62
N TRP A 266 -4.83 -10.89 11.69
CA TRP A 266 -5.66 -10.47 10.57
C TRP A 266 -4.81 -10.27 9.33
N GLY A 267 -5.44 -10.24 8.15
CA GLY A 267 -4.77 -10.17 6.85
C GLY A 267 -5.13 -11.35 5.96
N ALA A 268 -4.37 -11.58 4.88
CA ALA A 268 -4.70 -12.58 3.88
C ALA A 268 -4.69 -14.01 4.46
N GLU A 269 -5.61 -14.84 3.95
CA GLU A 269 -5.80 -16.23 4.40
C GLU A 269 -4.60 -17.17 4.17
N SER A 270 -3.60 -16.80 3.40
CA SER A 270 -2.42 -17.63 3.08
C SER A 270 -1.41 -17.78 4.23
N SER A 271 -1.85 -17.66 5.46
CA SER A 271 -1.00 -17.43 6.63
C SER A 271 -0.55 -18.69 7.39
N GLU A 272 -0.83 -19.91 6.93
CA GLU A 272 -0.31 -21.10 7.64
C GLU A 272 1.21 -21.22 7.57
N GLU A 273 1.81 -20.92 6.40
CA GLU A 273 3.27 -20.88 6.28
C GLU A 273 3.89 -19.80 7.16
N TRP A 274 3.24 -18.63 7.23
CA TRP A 274 3.68 -17.53 8.07
C TRP A 274 3.55 -17.85 9.56
N LEU A 275 2.41 -18.42 10.01
CA LEU A 275 2.24 -18.88 11.38
C LEU A 275 3.28 -19.93 11.75
N ALA A 276 3.54 -20.88 10.86
CA ALA A 276 4.59 -21.89 11.07
C ALA A 276 5.99 -21.26 11.16
N ALA A 277 6.27 -20.22 10.38
CA ALA A 277 7.55 -19.51 10.41
C ALA A 277 7.80 -18.80 11.75
N ILE A 278 6.74 -18.34 12.44
CA ILE A 278 6.81 -17.77 13.79
C ILE A 278 6.62 -18.83 14.89
N GLY A 279 6.60 -20.12 14.53
CA GLY A 279 6.48 -21.22 15.50
C GLY A 279 5.06 -21.45 16.04
N SER A 280 4.01 -21.01 15.31
CA SER A 280 2.62 -21.12 15.74
C SER A 280 1.73 -21.78 14.69
N SER A 281 0.44 -21.92 14.98
CA SER A 281 -0.58 -22.51 14.11
C SER A 281 -1.93 -21.79 14.28
N ARG A 282 -2.85 -21.95 13.32
CA ARG A 282 -4.24 -21.45 13.44
C ARG A 282 -4.99 -21.98 14.65
N ALA A 283 -4.63 -23.16 15.14
CA ALA A 283 -5.25 -23.74 16.32
C ALA A 283 -4.83 -23.02 17.61
N GLU A 284 -3.64 -22.43 17.61
CA GLU A 284 -3.08 -21.71 18.77
C GLU A 284 -3.36 -20.21 18.69
N VAL A 285 -3.31 -19.64 17.48
CA VAL A 285 -3.55 -18.21 17.24
C VAL A 285 -4.69 -18.06 16.24
N PRO A 286 -5.91 -17.73 16.69
CA PRO A 286 -7.07 -17.62 15.82
C PRO A 286 -7.00 -16.41 14.88
N HIS A 287 -7.68 -16.50 13.73
CA HIS A 287 -7.97 -15.33 12.92
C HIS A 287 -8.93 -14.40 13.66
N VAL A 288 -8.86 -13.09 13.41
CA VAL A 288 -9.68 -12.07 14.08
C VAL A 288 -11.19 -12.35 13.95
N PHE A 289 -11.63 -13.04 12.90
CA PHE A 289 -13.03 -13.43 12.71
C PHE A 289 -13.49 -14.60 13.61
N ASP A 290 -12.53 -15.36 14.15
CA ASP A 290 -12.77 -16.59 14.91
C ASP A 290 -12.50 -16.44 16.41
N ILE A 291 -12.15 -15.23 16.87
CA ILE A 291 -11.85 -14.97 18.28
C ILE A 291 -13.11 -15.05 19.16
N ALA A 292 -12.99 -15.69 20.29
CA ALA A 292 -14.09 -15.80 21.25
C ALA A 292 -14.53 -14.45 21.83
N GLY A 293 -15.82 -14.28 22.11
CA GLY A 293 -16.37 -13.08 22.72
C GLY A 293 -16.53 -11.86 21.80
N VAL A 294 -16.26 -12.02 20.48
CA VAL A 294 -16.52 -11.00 19.46
C VAL A 294 -17.39 -11.61 18.36
N THR A 295 -18.50 -10.96 18.05
CA THR A 295 -19.44 -11.44 17.03
C THR A 295 -19.33 -10.61 15.77
N TRP A 296 -18.96 -11.25 14.67
CA TRP A 296 -18.84 -10.67 13.35
C TRP A 296 -20.05 -11.02 12.47
N THR A 297 -20.76 -10.02 11.96
CA THR A 297 -21.74 -10.24 10.89
C THR A 297 -21.02 -10.37 9.53
N ASP A 298 -21.73 -10.88 8.52
CA ASP A 298 -21.19 -10.93 7.15
C ASP A 298 -20.87 -9.53 6.62
N LEU A 299 -21.64 -8.52 7.03
CA LEU A 299 -21.40 -7.13 6.66
C LEU A 299 -20.13 -6.58 7.32
N ASP A 300 -19.89 -6.89 8.59
CA ASP A 300 -18.65 -6.49 9.30
C ASP A 300 -17.44 -7.12 8.64
N LYS A 301 -17.51 -8.40 8.28
CA LYS A 301 -16.43 -9.10 7.58
C LYS A 301 -16.15 -8.50 6.20
N GLN A 302 -17.18 -8.16 5.43
CA GLN A 302 -17.03 -7.48 4.14
C GLN A 302 -16.41 -6.09 4.29
N ALA A 303 -16.86 -5.31 5.28
CA ALA A 303 -16.29 -4.01 5.58
C ALA A 303 -14.81 -4.12 6.00
N PHE A 304 -14.49 -5.06 6.88
CA PHE A 304 -13.12 -5.34 7.30
C PHE A 304 -12.22 -5.72 6.12
N SER A 305 -12.66 -6.64 5.27
CA SER A 305 -11.91 -7.06 4.08
C SER A 305 -11.72 -5.92 3.07
N SER A 306 -12.73 -5.04 2.92
CA SER A 306 -12.58 -3.83 2.11
C SER A 306 -11.52 -2.90 2.69
N TRP A 307 -11.47 -2.74 4.00
CA TRP A 307 -10.43 -1.97 4.67
C TRP A 307 -9.03 -2.61 4.51
N GLU A 308 -8.91 -3.91 4.67
CA GLU A 308 -7.65 -4.63 4.48
C GLU A 308 -7.11 -4.41 3.07
N THR A 309 -7.95 -4.50 2.05
CA THR A 309 -7.56 -4.26 0.65
C THR A 309 -6.96 -2.86 0.47
N ILE A 310 -7.52 -1.86 1.15
CA ILE A 310 -7.01 -0.49 1.11
C ILE A 310 -5.71 -0.36 1.93
N SER A 311 -5.59 -1.13 2.99
CA SER A 311 -4.38 -1.14 3.83
C SER A 311 -3.14 -1.65 3.08
N LEU A 312 -3.33 -2.36 1.96
CA LEU A 312 -2.27 -2.73 1.01
C LEU A 312 -1.49 -1.53 0.46
N ILE A 313 -2.15 -0.36 0.40
CA ILE A 313 -1.59 0.86 -0.16
C ILE A 313 -0.81 1.67 0.90
N SER A 314 -0.24 0.96 1.86
CA SER A 314 0.59 1.55 2.91
C SER A 314 1.89 2.12 2.32
N ARG A 315 2.39 3.19 2.92
CA ARG A 315 3.64 3.86 2.51
C ARG A 315 3.66 4.33 1.06
N THR A 316 2.51 4.78 0.56
CA THR A 316 2.40 5.35 -0.79
C THR A 316 3.25 6.59 -0.92
N PHE A 317 4.15 6.57 -1.91
CA PHE A 317 4.92 7.73 -2.33
C PHE A 317 4.11 8.57 -3.30
N LEU A 318 4.08 9.87 -3.08
CA LEU A 318 3.29 10.82 -3.86
C LEU A 318 4.05 12.13 -4.08
N LEU A 319 3.62 12.84 -5.12
CA LEU A 319 4.04 14.17 -5.49
C LEU A 319 2.86 15.15 -5.29
N PRO A 320 3.12 16.46 -5.20
CA PRO A 320 2.05 17.45 -5.14
C PRO A 320 1.19 17.43 -6.41
N PRO A 321 -0.09 17.82 -6.33
CA PRO A 321 -0.96 17.94 -7.49
C PRO A 321 -0.47 18.99 -8.47
N GLY A 322 -0.77 18.77 -9.78
CA GLY A 322 -0.44 19.73 -10.84
C GLY A 322 1.02 19.65 -11.33
N ILE A 323 1.75 18.61 -10.98
CA ILE A 323 3.10 18.36 -11.50
C ILE A 323 3.06 18.01 -13.00
N ASP A 324 4.13 18.37 -13.72
CA ASP A 324 4.30 17.96 -15.12
C ASP A 324 4.30 16.42 -15.22
N PRO A 325 3.47 15.81 -16.09
CA PRO A 325 3.43 14.35 -16.26
C PRO A 325 4.79 13.73 -16.56
N ALA A 326 5.65 14.40 -17.31
CA ALA A 326 6.98 13.89 -17.64
C ALA A 326 7.89 13.82 -16.38
N VAL A 327 7.74 14.76 -15.46
CA VAL A 327 8.44 14.72 -14.16
C VAL A 327 7.87 13.59 -13.28
N ALA A 328 6.56 13.40 -13.28
CA ALA A 328 5.93 12.32 -12.53
C ALA A 328 6.34 10.93 -13.06
N ASP A 329 6.39 10.77 -14.38
CA ASP A 329 6.82 9.52 -15.03
C ASP A 329 8.30 9.22 -14.76
N TYR A 330 9.16 10.23 -14.80
CA TYR A 330 10.55 10.09 -14.40
C TYR A 330 10.67 9.60 -12.94
N TRP A 331 9.88 10.17 -12.02
CA TRP A 331 9.84 9.70 -10.63
C TRP A 331 9.40 8.24 -10.52
N ARG A 332 8.35 7.83 -11.25
CA ARG A 332 7.85 6.44 -11.27
C ARG A 332 8.91 5.46 -11.77
N GLU A 333 9.62 5.83 -12.84
CA GLU A 333 10.72 5.02 -13.38
C GLU A 333 11.84 4.86 -12.34
N LYS A 334 12.34 5.96 -11.79
CA LYS A 334 13.45 5.91 -10.81
C LYS A 334 13.03 5.21 -9.52
N PHE A 335 11.80 5.46 -9.05
CA PHE A 335 11.26 4.77 -7.87
C PHE A 335 11.24 3.27 -8.07
N LYS A 336 10.75 2.79 -9.21
CA LYS A 336 10.70 1.37 -9.53
C LYS A 336 12.09 0.75 -9.50
N LEU A 337 13.10 1.42 -10.10
CA LEU A 337 14.48 0.94 -10.07
C LEU A 337 15.03 0.85 -8.65
N VAL A 338 14.77 1.86 -7.82
CA VAL A 338 15.23 1.87 -6.41
C VAL A 338 14.61 0.72 -5.62
N VAL A 339 13.29 0.56 -5.69
CA VAL A 339 12.59 -0.44 -4.85
C VAL A 339 12.75 -1.88 -5.35
N GLN A 340 13.25 -2.07 -6.55
CA GLN A 340 13.61 -3.38 -7.10
C GLN A 340 15.11 -3.70 -6.98
N ASP A 341 15.92 -2.80 -6.45
CA ASP A 341 17.35 -3.01 -6.20
C ASP A 341 17.55 -4.05 -5.07
N GLU A 342 18.37 -5.06 -5.33
CA GLU A 342 18.63 -6.14 -4.36
C GLU A 342 19.22 -5.62 -3.04
N GLU A 343 20.06 -4.58 -3.09
CA GLU A 343 20.63 -3.98 -1.88
C GLU A 343 19.61 -3.15 -1.11
N PHE A 344 18.65 -2.50 -1.82
CA PHE A 344 17.50 -1.84 -1.19
C PHE A 344 16.64 -2.87 -0.47
N ILE A 345 16.30 -3.97 -1.13
CA ILE A 345 15.50 -5.07 -0.55
C ILE A 345 16.19 -5.63 0.68
N ALA A 346 17.49 -5.93 0.60
CA ALA A 346 18.27 -6.39 1.74
C ALA A 346 18.30 -5.38 2.90
N ALA A 347 18.35 -4.08 2.60
CA ALA A 347 18.32 -3.04 3.63
C ALA A 347 16.91 -2.93 4.29
N VAL A 348 15.84 -3.16 3.52
CA VAL A 348 14.47 -3.24 4.03
C VAL A 348 14.29 -4.47 4.91
N GLU A 349 14.86 -5.61 4.54
CA GLU A 349 14.89 -6.85 5.34
C GLU A 349 15.61 -6.63 6.68
N VAL A 350 16.81 -6.06 6.64
CA VAL A 350 17.57 -5.73 7.87
C VAL A 350 16.81 -4.77 8.77
N ALA A 351 16.02 -3.86 8.18
CA ALA A 351 15.15 -2.97 8.93
C ALA A 351 13.86 -3.64 9.42
N GLY A 352 13.64 -4.92 9.07
CA GLY A 352 12.52 -5.73 9.52
C GLY A 352 11.20 -5.46 8.81
N TYR A 353 11.25 -5.10 7.53
CA TYR A 353 10.05 -4.80 6.73
C TYR A 353 9.92 -5.71 5.50
N LEU A 354 10.65 -6.82 5.43
CA LEU A 354 10.65 -7.69 4.25
C LEU A 354 9.27 -8.33 4.03
N GLU A 355 8.60 -8.74 5.10
CA GLU A 355 7.26 -9.33 5.02
C GLU A 355 6.22 -8.34 4.46
N ALA A 356 6.49 -7.04 4.63
CA ALA A 356 5.65 -5.97 4.07
C ALA A 356 6.17 -5.44 2.72
N TYR A 357 7.16 -6.12 2.12
CA TYR A 357 7.73 -5.68 0.86
C TYR A 357 6.94 -6.20 -0.33
N GLY A 358 6.61 -5.29 -1.21
CA GLY A 358 5.97 -5.54 -2.51
C GLY A 358 6.02 -4.26 -3.32
N TYR A 359 5.71 -4.33 -4.61
CA TYR A 359 5.70 -3.15 -5.47
C TYR A 359 4.33 -2.99 -6.12
N ALA A 360 3.74 -1.79 -5.96
CA ALA A 360 2.65 -1.33 -6.80
C ALA A 360 3.03 0.00 -7.47
N GLY A 361 2.70 0.12 -8.74
CA GLY A 361 2.86 1.34 -9.51
C GLY A 361 1.82 2.40 -9.14
N GLY A 362 2.15 3.68 -9.42
CA GLY A 362 1.23 4.79 -9.14
C GLY A 362 -0.16 4.64 -9.77
N PRO A 363 -0.28 4.27 -11.05
CA PRO A 363 -1.58 4.06 -11.70
C PRO A 363 -2.45 2.99 -11.02
N GLU A 364 -1.87 1.86 -10.63
CA GLU A 364 -2.56 0.75 -9.95
C GLU A 364 -3.12 1.19 -8.59
N ILE A 365 -2.32 1.95 -7.85
CA ILE A 365 -2.73 2.52 -6.56
C ILE A 365 -3.85 3.55 -6.77
N LYS A 366 -3.73 4.42 -7.76
CA LYS A 366 -4.73 5.43 -8.07
C LYS A 366 -6.08 4.79 -8.42
N GLU A 367 -6.08 3.74 -9.22
CA GLU A 367 -7.30 2.96 -9.54
C GLU A 367 -7.93 2.36 -8.26
N ALA A 368 -7.12 1.77 -7.38
CA ALA A 368 -7.62 1.22 -6.11
C ALA A 368 -8.25 2.31 -5.22
N LEU A 369 -7.68 3.52 -5.17
CA LEU A 369 -8.21 4.65 -4.41
C LEU A 369 -9.55 5.16 -4.99
N ILE A 370 -9.67 5.23 -6.31
CA ILE A 370 -10.92 5.62 -6.98
C ILE A 370 -12.01 4.58 -6.69
N ASN A 371 -11.69 3.29 -6.79
CA ASN A 371 -12.60 2.20 -6.47
C ASN A 371 -13.12 2.26 -5.02
N MET A 372 -12.28 2.69 -4.07
CA MET A 372 -12.70 2.88 -2.68
C MET A 372 -13.81 3.92 -2.54
N SER A 373 -13.78 5.00 -3.32
CA SER A 373 -14.83 6.03 -3.30
C SER A 373 -16.18 5.51 -3.79
N THR A 374 -16.20 4.37 -4.47
CA THR A 374 -17.38 3.70 -5.02
C THR A 374 -17.89 2.50 -4.21
N LEU A 375 -17.33 2.27 -3.00
CA LEU A 375 -17.81 1.21 -2.11
C LEU A 375 -19.32 1.35 -1.86
N PRO A 376 -20.07 0.22 -1.71
CA PRO A 376 -21.48 0.23 -1.36
C PRO A 376 -21.75 1.02 -0.06
N ASP A 377 -22.87 1.75 -0.01
CA ASP A 377 -23.21 2.62 1.12
C ASP A 377 -23.28 1.89 2.47
N ASN A 378 -23.76 0.64 2.46
CA ASN A 378 -23.80 -0.20 3.68
C ASN A 378 -22.40 -0.55 4.20
N ILE A 379 -21.44 -0.79 3.32
CA ILE A 379 -20.03 -1.02 3.67
C ILE A 379 -19.42 0.28 4.23
N LYS A 380 -19.63 1.40 3.51
CA LYS A 380 -19.17 2.71 3.99
C LYS A 380 -19.71 3.03 5.38
N ALA A 381 -21.02 2.77 5.63
CA ALA A 381 -21.64 3.04 6.92
C ALA A 381 -20.98 2.27 8.08
N VAL A 382 -20.58 1.00 7.86
CA VAL A 382 -19.81 0.25 8.88
C VAL A 382 -18.45 0.88 9.10
N LEU A 383 -17.71 1.16 8.03
CA LEU A 383 -16.37 1.75 8.09
C LEU A 383 -16.37 3.13 8.77
N GLN A 384 -17.40 3.92 8.54
CA GLN A 384 -17.58 5.24 9.16
C GLN A 384 -17.82 5.18 10.68
N ASN A 385 -18.39 4.08 11.18
CA ASN A 385 -18.63 3.93 12.62
C ASN A 385 -17.33 3.71 13.43
N PHE A 386 -16.33 3.04 12.85
CA PHE A 386 -15.08 2.78 13.58
C PHE A 386 -13.91 3.68 13.12
N ALA A 387 -14.04 4.33 11.98
CA ALA A 387 -13.09 5.35 11.49
C ALA A 387 -13.83 6.70 11.37
N PRO A 388 -14.22 7.33 12.49
CA PRO A 388 -14.97 8.57 12.46
C PRO A 388 -14.21 9.66 11.73
N SER A 389 -14.95 10.57 11.09
CA SER A 389 -14.39 11.83 10.57
C SER A 389 -13.76 12.63 11.71
N ASN A 390 -12.67 13.32 11.42
CA ASN A 390 -11.98 14.17 12.40
C ASN A 390 -12.81 15.39 12.76
#